data_66384a2c530f926076c9857ebbf15c51
#
_entry.id   66384a2c530f926076c9857ebbf15c51
#
_cell.length_a   1.000
_cell.length_b   1.000
_cell.length_c   1.000
_cell.angle_alpha   90.00
_cell.angle_beta   90.00
_cell.angle_gamma   90.00
#
_symmetry.space_group_name_H-M   'P 1'
#
loop_
_entity.id
_entity.type
_entity.pdbx_description
1 polymer ?
#
loop_
_entity_poly.entity_id
_entity_poly.type
_entity_poly.pdbx_seq_one_letter_code
_entity_poly.pdbx_strand_id
1 'polypeptide(L)'
;MKKTLLLLAFLYGSFQMLYSQNQEDGVVSFRLPVRNSLKFNKFLLNPTFSFVKEQGATLSFYNKRQWVQFDDAPQTYLFSYSGRFKENEGVSLGLFQQNYGVLTTFGGVANFAHNVVLQQDSNLTFGLNVGFYKSGLNKGAVVSNNVDPSLENIPSNSLITINPGINYGIGNLDFGVSMNNLFLYKSICYIFG
;
A
#
# COMPACT_ATOMS: atom_id res chain seq x y z
N MET A 1 -40.95 -0.99 -1.57
CA MET A 1 -40.51 -0.75 -0.21
C MET A 1 -39.24 -1.52 0.21
N LYS A 2 -39.14 -2.86 0.03
CA LYS A 2 -37.93 -3.61 0.42
C LYS A 2 -36.65 -3.19 -0.34
N LYS A 3 -36.74 -2.88 -1.63
CA LYS A 3 -35.61 -2.45 -2.46
C LYS A 3 -35.07 -1.05 -2.08
N THR A 4 -35.96 -0.13 -1.72
CA THR A 4 -35.63 1.23 -1.26
C THR A 4 -34.96 1.20 0.13
N LEU A 5 -35.39 0.29 1.00
CA LEU A 5 -34.78 0.10 2.33
C LEU A 5 -33.36 -0.46 2.23
N LEU A 6 -33.11 -1.38 1.31
CA LEU A 6 -31.79 -1.93 1.02
C LEU A 6 -30.83 -0.87 0.47
N LEU A 7 -31.32 0.00 -0.40
CA LEU A 7 -30.53 1.09 -0.99
C LEU A 7 -30.18 2.15 0.05
N LEU A 8 -31.11 2.48 0.97
CA LEU A 8 -30.86 3.36 2.10
C LEU A 8 -29.87 2.77 3.11
N ALA A 9 -29.96 1.47 3.40
CA ALA A 9 -29.01 0.79 4.29
C ALA A 9 -27.60 0.74 3.70
N PHE A 10 -27.47 0.55 2.38
CA PHE A 10 -26.19 0.58 1.68
C PHE A 10 -25.58 2.00 1.67
N LEU A 11 -26.39 3.04 1.44
CA LEU A 11 -25.98 4.44 1.53
C LEU A 11 -25.53 4.82 2.94
N TYR A 12 -26.26 4.37 3.97
CA TYR A 12 -25.91 4.63 5.37
C TYR A 12 -24.61 3.91 5.78
N GLY A 13 -24.39 2.68 5.33
CA GLY A 13 -23.15 1.93 5.57
C GLY A 13 -21.94 2.58 4.90
N SER A 14 -22.09 3.16 3.71
CA SER A 14 -20.99 3.86 3.03
C SER A 14 -20.60 5.19 3.71
N PHE A 15 -21.55 5.87 4.37
CA PHE A 15 -21.28 7.10 5.11
C PHE A 15 -20.45 6.85 6.39
N GLN A 16 -20.60 5.71 7.05
CA GLN A 16 -19.83 5.37 8.26
C GLN A 16 -18.35 5.12 7.95
N MET A 17 -18.02 4.71 6.73
CA MET A 17 -16.62 4.48 6.34
C MET A 17 -15.80 5.77 6.15
N LEU A 18 -16.45 6.93 6.00
CA LEU A 18 -15.77 8.23 5.86
C LEU A 18 -15.18 8.76 7.17
N TYR A 19 -15.60 8.26 8.33
CA TYR A 19 -15.11 8.70 9.64
C TYR A 19 -13.82 8.00 10.11
N SER A 20 -13.33 7.00 9.39
CA SER A 20 -12.13 6.21 9.78
C SER A 20 -10.80 6.86 9.38
N GLN A 21 -10.77 8.09 8.90
CA GLN A 21 -9.55 8.69 8.34
C GLN A 21 -8.83 9.69 9.23
N ASN A 22 -9.17 9.82 10.50
CA ASN A 22 -8.38 10.62 11.44
C ASN A 22 -7.13 9.84 11.86
N GLN A 23 -6.09 9.94 11.04
CA GLN A 23 -4.78 9.37 11.30
C GLN A 23 -3.87 10.47 11.88
N GLU A 24 -3.96 10.71 13.19
CA GLU A 24 -3.04 11.59 13.94
C GLU A 24 -1.73 10.89 14.35
N ASP A 25 -1.49 9.68 13.90
CA ASP A 25 -0.49 8.80 14.51
C ASP A 25 0.70 8.52 13.60
N GLY A 26 1.54 9.47 13.27
CA GLY A 26 2.95 9.34 12.88
C GLY A 26 3.43 8.23 11.91
N VAL A 27 2.63 7.19 11.64
CA VAL A 27 2.95 6.13 10.69
C VAL A 27 2.15 6.34 9.42
N VAL A 28 2.81 6.80 8.38
CA VAL A 28 2.18 6.99 7.07
C VAL A 28 2.37 5.73 6.25
N SER A 29 1.27 5.17 5.74
CA SER A 29 1.34 4.06 4.78
C SER A 29 2.10 4.49 3.53
N PHE A 30 2.96 3.61 3.03
CA PHE A 30 3.76 3.90 1.84
C PHE A 30 2.87 4.13 0.62
N ARG A 31 3.03 5.29 -0.02
CA ARG A 31 2.34 5.62 -1.27
C ARG A 31 3.34 6.11 -2.30
N LEU A 32 3.45 5.40 -3.39
CA LEU A 32 4.14 5.91 -4.57
C LEU A 32 3.25 6.90 -5.33
N PRO A 33 3.85 7.89 -6.00
CA PRO A 33 3.11 8.70 -6.96
C PRO A 33 2.40 7.81 -7.98
N VAL A 34 1.13 8.09 -8.25
CA VAL A 34 0.26 7.29 -9.14
C VAL A 34 0.91 7.01 -10.50
N ARG A 35 1.59 8.00 -11.08
CA ARG A 35 2.28 7.88 -12.37
C ARG A 35 3.31 6.75 -12.38
N ASN A 36 4.11 6.61 -11.33
CA ASN A 36 5.14 5.56 -11.25
C ASN A 36 4.54 4.21 -10.94
N SER A 37 3.47 4.18 -10.13
CA SER A 37 2.74 2.96 -9.81
C SER A 37 2.03 2.39 -11.03
N LEU A 38 1.43 3.24 -11.88
CA LEU A 38 0.80 2.79 -13.14
C LEU A 38 1.78 2.14 -14.11
N LYS A 39 3.02 2.60 -14.14
CA LYS A 39 4.02 2.09 -15.09
C LYS A 39 4.65 0.77 -14.64
N PHE A 40 5.03 0.65 -13.37
CA PHE A 40 5.87 -0.44 -12.88
C PHE A 40 5.27 -1.25 -11.72
N ASN A 41 4.48 -0.61 -10.87
CA ASN A 41 3.99 -1.19 -9.61
C ASN A 41 2.48 -1.05 -9.50
N LYS A 42 1.77 -1.49 -10.51
CA LYS A 42 0.30 -1.34 -10.65
C LYS A 42 -0.47 -1.96 -9.48
N PHE A 43 0.04 -3.04 -8.89
CA PHE A 43 -0.57 -3.72 -7.75
C PHE A 43 -0.63 -2.85 -6.48
N LEU A 44 0.19 -1.80 -6.37
CA LEU A 44 0.11 -0.83 -5.28
C LEU A 44 -1.10 0.12 -5.39
N LEU A 45 -1.65 0.28 -6.60
CA LEU A 45 -2.86 1.07 -6.84
C LEU A 45 -4.13 0.25 -6.64
N ASN A 46 -4.14 -0.92 -7.26
CA ASN A 46 -5.25 -1.86 -7.13
C ASN A 46 -4.67 -3.28 -7.12
N PRO A 47 -4.98 -4.09 -6.09
CA PRO A 47 -4.45 -5.44 -5.96
C PRO A 47 -4.79 -6.37 -7.14
N THR A 48 -5.85 -6.10 -7.90
CA THR A 48 -6.20 -6.87 -9.09
C THR A 48 -5.24 -6.69 -10.25
N PHE A 49 -4.45 -5.60 -10.26
CA PHE A 49 -3.53 -5.27 -11.35
C PHE A 49 -2.28 -6.15 -11.40
N SER A 50 -2.04 -6.99 -10.42
CA SER A 50 -1.05 -8.07 -10.52
C SER A 50 -1.45 -9.18 -11.49
N PHE A 51 -2.72 -9.23 -11.88
CA PHE A 51 -3.23 -10.17 -12.87
C PHE A 51 -3.61 -9.47 -14.18
N VAL A 52 -4.33 -8.35 -14.09
CA VAL A 52 -4.88 -7.64 -15.24
C VAL A 52 -3.77 -7.10 -16.13
N LYS A 53 -3.77 -7.54 -17.40
CA LYS A 53 -2.79 -7.14 -18.44
C LYS A 53 -1.32 -7.49 -18.14
N GLU A 54 -1.05 -8.34 -17.16
CA GLU A 54 0.27 -8.90 -16.93
C GLU A 54 0.42 -10.22 -17.72
N GLN A 55 1.29 -10.22 -18.72
CA GLN A 55 1.54 -11.40 -19.56
C GLN A 55 2.76 -12.22 -19.11
N GLY A 56 3.54 -11.69 -18.18
CA GLY A 56 4.77 -12.31 -17.70
C GLY A 56 5.11 -11.88 -16.29
N ALA A 57 6.33 -12.16 -15.85
CA ALA A 57 6.87 -11.70 -14.59
C ALA A 57 7.68 -10.42 -14.79
N THR A 58 7.49 -9.45 -13.91
CA THR A 58 8.21 -8.18 -13.88
C THR A 58 8.96 -8.05 -12.56
N LEU A 59 10.27 -7.85 -12.65
CA LEU A 59 11.11 -7.49 -11.53
C LEU A 59 11.48 -6.01 -11.69
N SER A 60 11.23 -5.20 -10.67
CA SER A 60 11.58 -3.78 -10.73
C SER A 60 12.34 -3.32 -9.50
N PHE A 61 13.29 -2.43 -9.74
CA PHE A 61 13.99 -1.68 -8.72
C PHE A 61 13.73 -0.19 -8.97
N TYR A 62 13.19 0.49 -7.96
CA TYR A 62 12.88 1.89 -8.03
C TYR A 62 13.65 2.63 -6.94
N ASN A 63 14.38 3.67 -7.36
CA ASN A 63 15.03 4.61 -6.47
C ASN A 63 14.55 6.02 -6.80
N LYS A 64 14.14 6.76 -5.80
CA LYS A 64 13.78 8.17 -5.93
C LYS A 64 14.45 8.96 -4.83
N ARG A 65 15.24 9.96 -5.23
CA ARG A 65 15.79 10.98 -4.35
C ARG A 65 15.21 12.35 -4.73
N GLN A 66 14.69 13.06 -3.74
CA GLN A 66 14.14 14.40 -3.92
C GLN A 66 15.15 15.42 -3.36
N TRP A 67 15.22 16.61 -3.97
CA TRP A 67 16.11 17.68 -3.49
C TRP A 67 17.57 17.25 -3.28
N VAL A 68 18.18 16.77 -4.34
CA VAL A 68 19.53 16.16 -4.33
C VAL A 68 20.63 17.09 -3.76
N GLN A 69 20.32 18.38 -3.63
CA GLN A 69 21.25 19.40 -3.08
C GLN A 69 21.37 19.36 -1.55
N PHE A 70 20.47 18.64 -0.87
CA PHE A 70 20.48 18.52 0.59
C PHE A 70 20.96 17.13 1.01
N ASP A 71 21.82 17.06 2.01
CA ASP A 71 22.38 15.79 2.49
C ASP A 71 21.30 14.84 3.04
N ASP A 72 20.31 15.38 3.75
CA ASP A 72 19.17 14.63 4.33
C ASP A 72 17.95 14.58 3.42
N ALA A 73 18.15 14.64 2.10
CA ALA A 73 17.09 14.63 1.12
C ALA A 73 16.24 13.36 1.21
N PRO A 74 14.89 13.49 1.08
CA PRO A 74 14.01 12.34 1.06
C PRO A 74 14.41 11.32 0.00
N GLN A 75 14.58 10.08 0.42
CA GLN A 75 14.99 8.99 -0.44
C GLN A 75 14.08 7.78 -0.28
N THR A 76 13.65 7.21 -1.40
CA THR A 76 12.80 6.03 -1.44
C THR A 76 13.45 4.95 -2.29
N TYR A 77 13.55 3.77 -1.74
CA TYR A 77 13.93 2.54 -2.43
C TYR A 77 12.73 1.61 -2.46
N LEU A 78 12.45 1.01 -3.60
CA LEU A 78 11.45 -0.03 -3.74
C LEU A 78 12.01 -1.13 -4.65
N PHE A 79 11.99 -2.34 -4.14
CA PHE A 79 12.21 -3.56 -4.91
C PHE A 79 10.88 -4.28 -5.03
N SER A 80 10.48 -4.69 -6.23
CA SER A 80 9.22 -5.39 -6.43
C SER A 80 9.29 -6.46 -7.49
N TYR A 81 8.48 -7.49 -7.25
CA TYR A 81 8.16 -8.56 -8.18
C TYR A 81 6.65 -8.57 -8.42
N SER A 82 6.23 -8.73 -9.65
CA SER A 82 4.83 -8.93 -10.02
C SER A 82 4.76 -9.90 -11.19
N GLY A 83 3.84 -10.86 -11.15
CA GLY A 83 3.68 -11.81 -12.24
C GLY A 83 2.53 -12.79 -12.03
N ARG A 84 2.21 -13.53 -13.10
CA ARG A 84 1.27 -14.63 -13.04
C ARG A 84 1.91 -15.84 -12.37
N PHE A 85 1.22 -16.41 -11.41
CA PHE A 85 1.60 -17.64 -10.72
C PHE A 85 0.96 -18.87 -11.38
N LYS A 86 -0.29 -18.73 -11.83
CA LYS A 86 -1.05 -19.70 -12.60
C LYS A 86 -1.90 -18.99 -13.65
N GLU A 87 -2.66 -19.74 -14.46
CA GLU A 87 -3.53 -19.18 -15.51
C GLU A 87 -4.46 -18.09 -15.00
N ASN A 88 -5.04 -18.28 -13.80
CA ASN A 88 -6.02 -17.39 -13.20
C ASN A 88 -5.53 -16.72 -11.92
N GLU A 89 -4.25 -16.83 -11.58
CA GLU A 89 -3.71 -16.30 -10.33
C GLU A 89 -2.49 -15.41 -10.60
N GLY A 90 -2.50 -14.23 -9.99
CA GLY A 90 -1.40 -13.27 -10.00
C GLY A 90 -0.87 -13.03 -8.59
N VAL A 91 0.45 -12.89 -8.46
CA VAL A 91 1.12 -12.55 -7.21
C VAL A 91 2.05 -11.38 -7.41
N SER A 92 2.16 -10.53 -6.39
CA SER A 92 3.17 -9.48 -6.36
C SER A 92 3.73 -9.32 -4.96
N LEU A 93 4.99 -8.93 -4.89
CA LEU A 93 5.71 -8.62 -3.67
C LEU A 93 6.42 -7.29 -3.85
N GLY A 94 6.39 -6.45 -2.83
CA GLY A 94 7.13 -5.20 -2.79
C GLY A 94 7.83 -5.05 -1.46
N LEU A 95 9.11 -4.69 -1.47
CA LEU A 95 9.88 -4.31 -0.29
C LEU A 95 10.36 -2.89 -0.49
N PHE A 96 10.16 -2.04 0.50
CA PHE A 96 10.56 -0.65 0.38
C PHE A 96 11.22 -0.13 1.66
N GLN A 97 12.05 0.88 1.46
CA GLN A 97 12.60 1.73 2.50
C GLN A 97 12.43 3.18 2.07
N GLN A 98 11.97 4.01 2.98
CA GLN A 98 11.79 5.44 2.77
C GLN A 98 12.45 6.20 3.92
N ASN A 99 13.37 7.10 3.58
CA ASN A 99 14.04 7.98 4.51
C ASN A 99 13.52 9.39 4.31
N TYR A 100 13.05 10.02 5.38
CA TYR A 100 12.55 11.40 5.41
C TYR A 100 13.23 12.14 6.57
N GLY A 101 14.37 12.76 6.30
CA GLY A 101 15.19 13.35 7.34
C GLY A 101 15.54 12.32 8.41
N VAL A 102 15.11 12.56 9.65
CA VAL A 102 15.35 11.66 10.79
C VAL A 102 14.41 10.44 10.85
N LEU A 103 13.36 10.41 10.02
CA LEU A 103 12.40 9.30 10.00
C LEU A 103 12.78 8.29 8.93
N THR A 104 12.86 7.01 9.30
CA THR A 104 12.99 5.89 8.38
C THR A 104 11.78 5.01 8.49
N THR A 105 11.13 4.74 7.36
CA THR A 105 10.04 3.77 7.24
C THR A 105 10.50 2.63 6.36
N PHE A 106 10.37 1.41 6.88
CA PHE A 106 10.65 0.17 6.17
C PHE A 106 9.39 -0.66 6.12
N GLY A 107 9.18 -1.39 5.03
CA GLY A 107 8.03 -2.25 4.95
C GLY A 107 8.01 -3.16 3.73
N GLY A 108 6.95 -3.95 3.68
CA GLY A 108 6.67 -4.85 2.57
C GLY A 108 5.18 -4.94 2.29
N VAL A 109 4.86 -5.25 1.04
CA VAL A 109 3.50 -5.49 0.56
C VAL A 109 3.49 -6.83 -0.16
N ALA A 110 2.58 -7.71 0.22
CA ALA A 110 2.28 -8.94 -0.50
C ALA A 110 0.89 -8.81 -1.13
N ASN A 111 0.79 -9.22 -2.38
CA ASN A 111 -0.45 -9.16 -3.15
C ASN A 111 -0.79 -10.51 -3.75
N PHE A 112 -2.07 -10.83 -3.74
CA PHE A 112 -2.65 -11.96 -4.45
C PHE A 112 -3.87 -11.50 -5.23
N ALA A 113 -4.01 -11.96 -6.47
CA ALA A 113 -5.18 -11.73 -7.31
C ALA A 113 -5.65 -13.02 -7.96
N HIS A 114 -6.97 -13.20 -8.03
CA HIS A 114 -7.61 -14.34 -8.67
C HIS A 114 -8.63 -13.86 -9.71
N ASN A 115 -8.52 -14.40 -10.91
CA ASN A 115 -9.39 -14.06 -12.04
C ASN A 115 -10.43 -15.15 -12.27
N VAL A 116 -11.68 -14.73 -12.44
CA VAL A 116 -12.81 -15.60 -12.79
C VAL A 116 -13.26 -15.23 -14.19
N VAL A 117 -13.11 -16.15 -15.14
CA VAL A 117 -13.61 -15.98 -16.50
C VAL A 117 -15.12 -16.20 -16.48
N LEU A 118 -15.90 -15.18 -16.82
CA LEU A 118 -17.36 -15.24 -16.86
C LEU A 118 -17.87 -15.65 -18.24
N GLN A 119 -17.30 -15.04 -19.28
CA GLN A 119 -17.60 -15.31 -20.68
C GLN A 119 -16.34 -15.11 -21.52
N GLN A 120 -16.43 -15.38 -22.83
CA GLN A 120 -15.29 -15.31 -23.77
C GLN A 120 -14.56 -13.96 -23.72
N ASP A 121 -15.29 -12.85 -23.51
CA ASP A 121 -14.75 -11.49 -23.48
C ASP A 121 -14.98 -10.76 -22.13
N SER A 122 -15.40 -11.48 -21.08
CA SER A 122 -15.64 -10.85 -19.78
C SER A 122 -15.02 -11.65 -18.63
N ASN A 123 -14.39 -10.94 -17.73
CA ASN A 123 -13.75 -11.51 -16.56
C ASN A 123 -13.97 -10.65 -15.31
N LEU A 124 -13.87 -11.28 -14.16
CA LEU A 124 -13.97 -10.66 -12.86
C LEU A 124 -12.73 -11.04 -12.04
N THR A 125 -11.94 -10.05 -11.65
CA THR A 125 -10.72 -10.28 -10.86
C THR A 125 -10.91 -9.76 -9.45
N PHE A 126 -10.60 -10.57 -8.48
CA PHE A 126 -10.52 -10.22 -7.07
C PHE A 126 -9.06 -10.11 -6.66
N GLY A 127 -8.73 -9.13 -5.86
CA GLY A 127 -7.37 -8.94 -5.37
C GLY A 127 -7.32 -8.53 -3.90
N LEU A 128 -6.23 -8.89 -3.24
CA LEU A 128 -5.97 -8.54 -1.85
C LEU A 128 -4.51 -8.15 -1.68
N ASN A 129 -4.26 -6.95 -1.14
CA ASN A 129 -2.95 -6.52 -0.66
C ASN A 129 -2.90 -6.61 0.86
N VAL A 130 -1.81 -7.18 1.37
CA VAL A 130 -1.44 -7.11 2.79
C VAL A 130 -0.12 -6.38 2.90
N GLY A 131 -0.12 -5.27 3.62
CA GLY A 131 1.05 -4.43 3.85
C GLY A 131 1.50 -4.48 5.30
N PHE A 132 2.81 -4.52 5.51
CA PHE A 132 3.46 -4.33 6.80
C PHE A 132 4.43 -3.16 6.71
N TYR A 133 4.32 -2.23 7.65
CA TYR A 133 5.12 -1.00 7.72
C TYR A 133 5.67 -0.83 9.13
N LYS A 134 6.92 -0.43 9.22
CA LYS A 134 7.56 -0.08 10.49
C LYS A 134 8.28 1.24 10.33
N SER A 135 7.93 2.23 11.16
CA SER A 135 8.61 3.53 11.20
C SER A 135 9.42 3.67 12.48
N GLY A 136 10.57 4.28 12.37
CA GLY A 136 11.45 4.56 13.49
C GLY A 136 12.34 5.79 13.23
N LEU A 137 12.92 6.33 14.30
CA LEU A 137 13.91 7.40 14.19
C LEU A 137 15.28 6.84 13.84
N ASN A 138 15.91 7.48 12.88
CA ASN A 138 17.34 7.27 12.61
C ASN A 138 18.17 8.09 13.61
N LYS A 139 18.54 7.48 14.74
CA LYS A 139 19.31 8.14 15.80
C LYS A 139 20.66 8.69 15.30
N GLY A 140 21.24 8.12 14.24
CA GLY A 140 22.48 8.59 13.65
C GLY A 140 22.36 9.88 12.81
N ALA A 141 21.16 10.25 12.40
CA ALA A 141 20.91 11.50 11.68
C ALA A 141 20.57 12.68 12.61
N VAL A 142 20.38 12.43 13.90
CA VAL A 142 20.16 13.47 14.91
C VAL A 142 21.50 14.02 15.35
N VAL A 143 22.02 15.01 14.63
CA VAL A 143 23.22 15.75 15.01
C VAL A 143 22.82 16.85 15.99
N SER A 144 22.79 16.53 17.28
CA SER A 144 22.55 17.52 18.35
C SER A 144 23.58 17.30 19.46
N ASN A 145 24.28 18.37 19.84
CA ASN A 145 25.15 18.37 21.00
C ASN A 145 24.39 18.24 22.34
N ASN A 146 23.08 18.45 22.31
CA ASN A 146 22.16 18.19 23.40
C ASN A 146 21.05 17.29 22.85
N VAL A 147 21.10 16.01 23.18
CA VAL A 147 20.03 15.07 22.85
C VAL A 147 18.78 15.51 23.64
N ASP A 148 17.75 15.93 22.91
CA ASP A 148 16.45 16.24 23.52
C ASP A 148 15.89 14.95 24.14
N PRO A 149 15.66 14.89 25.47
CA PRO A 149 15.16 13.69 26.13
C PRO A 149 13.80 13.21 25.57
N SER A 150 13.03 14.09 24.92
CA SER A 150 11.77 13.75 24.27
C SER A 150 11.97 12.87 23.04
N LEU A 151 13.16 12.88 22.42
CA LEU A 151 13.49 12.05 21.26
C LEU A 151 13.95 10.62 21.64
N GLU A 152 14.33 10.39 22.90
CA GLU A 152 14.74 9.06 23.36
C GLU A 152 13.57 8.08 23.43
N ASN A 153 12.36 8.57 23.66
CA ASN A 153 11.16 7.78 23.90
C ASN A 153 10.17 7.74 22.72
N ILE A 154 10.60 8.08 21.49
CA ILE A 154 9.70 7.96 20.35
C ILE A 154 9.51 6.46 20.03
N PRO A 155 8.30 5.93 20.24
CA PRO A 155 8.03 4.51 20.02
C PRO A 155 8.16 4.18 18.53
N SER A 156 8.78 3.04 18.21
CA SER A 156 8.69 2.51 16.85
C SER A 156 7.29 1.96 16.63
N ASN A 157 6.59 2.52 15.68
CA ASN A 157 5.24 2.12 15.35
C ASN A 157 5.24 1.11 14.18
N SER A 158 4.51 0.02 14.33
CA SER A 158 4.27 -0.95 13.27
C SER A 158 2.80 -0.91 12.85
N LEU A 159 2.57 -1.03 11.55
CA LEU A 159 1.25 -0.95 10.94
C LEU A 159 1.06 -2.13 9.99
N ILE A 160 -0.07 -2.82 10.11
CA ILE A 160 -0.53 -3.81 9.13
C ILE A 160 -1.75 -3.24 8.42
N THR A 161 -1.76 -3.32 7.10
CA THR A 161 -2.86 -2.84 6.26
C THR A 161 -3.40 -3.97 5.40
N ILE A 162 -4.71 -3.96 5.15
CA ILE A 162 -5.39 -4.89 4.26
C ILE A 162 -6.20 -4.07 3.26
N ASN A 163 -5.89 -4.24 1.98
CA ASN A 163 -6.47 -3.48 0.88
C ASN A 163 -7.09 -4.45 -0.13
N PRO A 164 -8.40 -4.68 -0.11
CA PRO A 164 -9.09 -5.46 -1.13
C PRO A 164 -9.32 -4.65 -2.40
N GLY A 165 -9.45 -5.35 -3.53
CA GLY A 165 -9.81 -4.77 -4.81
C GLY A 165 -10.62 -5.74 -5.66
N ILE A 166 -11.40 -5.18 -6.56
CA ILE A 166 -12.18 -5.89 -7.56
C ILE A 166 -12.01 -5.20 -8.91
N ASN A 167 -11.93 -5.97 -9.96
CA ASN A 167 -11.86 -5.48 -11.34
C ASN A 167 -12.79 -6.29 -12.24
N TYR A 168 -13.57 -5.59 -13.06
CA TYR A 168 -14.43 -6.19 -14.07
C TYR A 168 -13.93 -5.78 -15.45
N GLY A 169 -13.55 -6.76 -16.25
CA GLY A 169 -13.07 -6.59 -17.62
C GLY A 169 -14.11 -7.01 -18.65
N ILE A 170 -14.31 -6.20 -19.69
CA ILE A 170 -15.13 -6.50 -20.86
C ILE A 170 -14.32 -6.13 -22.11
N GLY A 171 -13.89 -7.11 -22.87
CA GLY A 171 -13.04 -6.87 -24.05
C GLY A 171 -11.78 -6.07 -23.68
N ASN A 172 -11.67 -4.84 -24.17
CA ASN A 172 -10.54 -3.94 -23.93
C ASN A 172 -10.73 -2.97 -22.75
N LEU A 173 -11.89 -2.99 -22.07
CA LEU A 173 -12.22 -2.10 -20.98
C LEU A 173 -12.11 -2.82 -19.65
N ASP A 174 -11.51 -2.15 -18.66
CA ASP A 174 -11.37 -2.62 -17.29
C ASP A 174 -11.91 -1.58 -16.31
N PHE A 175 -12.80 -2.00 -15.43
CA PHE A 175 -13.38 -1.18 -14.37
C PHE A 175 -12.94 -1.73 -13.02
N GLY A 176 -12.00 -1.06 -12.37
CA GLY A 176 -11.45 -1.50 -11.10
C GLY A 176 -11.78 -0.55 -9.95
N VAL A 177 -12.14 -1.14 -8.81
CA VAL A 177 -12.32 -0.44 -7.54
C VAL A 177 -11.45 -1.10 -6.48
N SER A 178 -10.78 -0.32 -5.66
CA SER A 178 -10.02 -0.79 -4.51
C SER A 178 -10.31 0.06 -3.27
N MET A 179 -10.25 -0.59 -2.12
CA MET A 179 -10.32 0.08 -0.82
C MET A 179 -8.95 0.04 -0.17
N ASN A 180 -8.45 1.20 0.25
CA ASN A 180 -7.17 1.29 0.95
C ASN A 180 -7.40 1.36 2.45
N ASN A 181 -6.57 0.63 3.21
CA ASN A 181 -6.59 0.64 4.68
C ASN A 181 -7.95 0.20 5.27
N LEU A 182 -8.57 -0.85 4.70
CA LEU A 182 -9.84 -1.38 5.22
C LEU A 182 -9.69 -1.88 6.66
N PHE A 183 -8.55 -2.49 6.99
CA PHE A 183 -8.17 -2.86 8.34
C PHE A 183 -6.80 -2.30 8.65
N LEU A 184 -6.71 -1.62 9.76
CA LEU A 184 -5.51 -1.02 10.31
C LEU A 184 -5.25 -1.63 11.68
N TYR A 185 -4.21 -2.46 11.79
CA TYR A 185 -3.72 -2.93 13.09
C TYR A 185 -2.41 -2.23 13.41
N LYS A 186 -2.40 -1.45 14.50
CA LYS A 186 -1.22 -0.75 15.00
C LYS A 186 -0.67 -1.49 16.21
N SER A 187 0.61 -1.81 16.18
CA SER A 187 1.34 -2.31 17.35
C SER A 187 2.38 -1.26 17.76
N ILE A 188 2.29 -0.82 19.00
CA ILE A 188 3.27 0.06 19.61
C ILE A 188 4.27 -0.82 20.34
N CYS A 189 5.52 -0.86 19.88
CA CYS A 189 6.59 -1.58 20.56
C CYS A 189 7.41 -0.59 21.38
N TYR A 190 7.26 -0.61 22.69
CA TYR A 190 8.18 0.07 23.60
C TYR A 190 9.45 -0.79 23.71
N ILE A 191 10.57 -0.30 23.22
CA ILE A 191 11.86 -0.91 23.46
C ILE A 191 12.30 -0.42 24.83
N PHE A 192 12.09 -1.25 25.86
CA PHE A 192 12.79 -1.07 27.13
C PHE A 192 14.26 -1.39 26.90
N GLY A 193 15.10 -0.37 26.95
CA GLY A 193 16.55 -0.48 26.97
C GLY A 193 17.06 -0.50 28.37
#